data_2c62c76d9001c65aca646a0fd2712719
#
_entry.id   2c62c76d9001c65aca646a0fd2712719
#
_cell.length_a   1.000
_cell.length_b   1.000
_cell.length_c   1.000
_cell.angle_alpha   90.00
_cell.angle_beta   90.00
_cell.angle_gamma   90.00
#
_symmetry.space_group_name_H-M   'P 1'
#
loop_
_entity.id
_entity.type
_entity.pdbx_description
1 polymer ?
#
loop_
_entity_poly.entity_id
_entity_poly.type
_entity_poly.pdbx_seq_one_letter_code
_entity_poly.pdbx_strand_id
1 'polypeptide(L)'
;MLPRRSFLKLGAGVTAASLARPWLRAAEESKPSVPLAAFAVVGDTHYFADKDDPSRLQPVSRAYNTGLIDTLNALPGREIAAAAGGGKVAPLNALLHVGDLIDSGDKNGAVIQQMQRTEWAEWQKDYGLDGAEGRLKFPVYEIHGNHDGPHGKGLVLDGIIERNKTRRNLKGVSSNGLHYSWDAGPVHFVHLGITVGQVKAVKRKRRYDPVDSLDFLVADLAKHVGDSGRPVVIAHHVDFARYCGEVPDDVVLKHEWDYADVAAFHAALKPYRIAGIFYGHTHVRGVFGWTGPKPAPVIAGKPLPAGIPTFNTDNAAHFSGPAQAFLYAEVHGREILVRELATTDGWKTSQWTPLAWRMPHASG
;
A
#
# COMPACT_ATOMS: atom_id res chain seq x y z
N MET A 1 -8.10 -69.70 52.85
CA MET A 1 -8.92 -69.30 54.00
C MET A 1 -9.06 -67.78 54.02
N LEU A 2 -10.29 -67.26 53.87
CA LEU A 2 -10.70 -65.90 54.16
C LEU A 2 -10.54 -65.56 55.63
N PRO A 3 -10.47 -64.29 56.04
CA PRO A 3 -11.72 -63.59 56.19
C PRO A 3 -11.70 -62.08 55.85
N ARG A 4 -12.93 -61.64 55.66
CA ARG A 4 -13.57 -60.35 55.43
C ARG A 4 -13.39 -59.34 56.56
N ARG A 5 -13.68 -58.10 56.17
CA ARG A 5 -14.30 -56.89 56.87
C ARG A 5 -13.35 -55.71 56.99
N SER A 6 -13.73 -54.44 56.81
CA SER A 6 -15.03 -53.77 56.97
C SER A 6 -15.01 -52.44 56.25
N PHE A 7 -16.19 -52.00 55.79
CA PHE A 7 -16.50 -50.63 55.33
C PHE A 7 -16.37 -49.59 56.43
N LEU A 8 -15.77 -48.47 56.09
CA LEU A 8 -16.05 -47.19 56.76
C LEU A 8 -16.21 -46.10 55.69
N LYS A 9 -17.44 -45.60 55.55
CA LYS A 9 -17.79 -44.41 54.83
C LYS A 9 -17.33 -43.19 55.60
N LEU A 10 -16.48 -42.36 55.04
CA LEU A 10 -16.33 -40.96 55.44
C LEU A 10 -16.63 -40.10 54.21
N GLY A 11 -17.74 -39.38 54.29
CA GLY A 11 -18.06 -38.32 53.36
C GLY A 11 -17.20 -37.13 53.65
N ALA A 12 -16.45 -36.65 52.70
CA ALA A 12 -15.83 -35.37 52.71
C ALA A 12 -16.33 -34.60 51.50
N GLY A 13 -17.07 -33.55 51.79
CA GLY A 13 -17.57 -32.62 50.75
C GLY A 13 -16.42 -31.95 50.03
N VAL A 14 -16.37 -32.17 48.73
CA VAL A 14 -15.50 -31.41 47.82
C VAL A 14 -16.24 -30.12 47.47
N THR A 15 -15.89 -29.02 48.12
CA THR A 15 -16.21 -27.68 47.66
C THR A 15 -15.48 -27.46 46.32
N ALA A 16 -16.25 -27.46 45.24
CA ALA A 16 -15.75 -27.06 43.92
C ALA A 16 -15.37 -25.56 44.01
N ALA A 17 -14.10 -25.31 44.22
CA ALA A 17 -13.53 -23.98 43.98
C ALA A 17 -13.56 -23.74 42.47
N SER A 18 -14.48 -22.91 42.02
CA SER A 18 -14.52 -22.39 40.67
C SER A 18 -13.23 -21.60 40.42
N LEU A 19 -12.24 -22.25 39.82
CA LEU A 19 -11.13 -21.56 39.17
C LEU A 19 -11.72 -20.82 37.97
N ALA A 20 -12.16 -19.60 38.19
CA ALA A 20 -12.47 -18.65 37.14
C ALA A 20 -11.21 -18.51 36.26
N ARG A 21 -11.25 -19.08 35.07
CA ARG A 21 -10.24 -18.86 34.03
C ARG A 21 -10.29 -17.38 33.64
N PRO A 22 -9.26 -16.56 33.90
CA PRO A 22 -9.28 -15.11 33.56
C PRO A 22 -9.12 -14.84 32.06
N TRP A 23 -9.23 -15.85 31.19
CA TRP A 23 -8.90 -15.77 29.76
C TRP A 23 -10.11 -15.75 28.83
N LEU A 24 -11.33 -15.83 29.35
CA LEU A 24 -12.56 -15.66 28.61
C LEU A 24 -13.23 -14.34 28.99
N ARG A 25 -12.54 -13.22 28.88
CA ARG A 25 -13.23 -12.03 28.42
C ARG A 25 -13.51 -12.26 26.95
N ALA A 26 -14.73 -12.65 26.62
CA ALA A 26 -15.29 -12.46 25.31
C ALA A 26 -14.92 -11.01 24.94
N ALA A 27 -14.22 -10.85 23.82
CA ALA A 27 -14.09 -9.54 23.24
C ALA A 27 -15.53 -9.03 23.12
N GLU A 28 -15.88 -8.00 23.90
CA GLU A 28 -17.07 -7.22 23.62
C GLU A 28 -16.98 -6.93 22.12
N GLU A 29 -17.97 -7.37 21.37
CA GLU A 29 -18.14 -6.97 19.97
C GLU A 29 -18.31 -5.45 19.99
N SER A 30 -17.19 -4.74 20.00
CA SER A 30 -17.19 -3.30 19.84
C SER A 30 -17.86 -3.04 18.51
N LYS A 31 -19.01 -2.36 18.52
CA LYS A 31 -19.65 -1.84 17.29
C LYS A 31 -18.53 -1.34 16.39
N PRO A 32 -18.51 -1.72 15.10
CA PRO A 32 -17.44 -1.29 14.20
C PRO A 32 -17.33 0.23 14.28
N SER A 33 -16.22 0.72 14.82
CA SER A 33 -15.96 2.16 14.90
C SER A 33 -15.83 2.68 13.48
N VAL A 34 -16.46 3.80 13.18
CA VAL A 34 -16.27 4.50 11.90
C VAL A 34 -14.76 4.71 11.70
N PRO A 35 -14.18 4.31 10.57
CA PRO A 35 -12.77 4.52 10.33
C PRO A 35 -12.44 6.02 10.26
N LEU A 36 -11.24 6.39 10.69
CA LEU A 36 -10.70 7.75 10.56
C LEU A 36 -10.46 8.11 9.10
N ALA A 37 -10.07 7.12 8.29
CA ALA A 37 -9.97 7.20 6.84
C ALA A 37 -10.17 5.83 6.23
N ALA A 38 -10.79 5.78 5.03
CA ALA A 38 -10.94 4.58 4.21
C ALA A 38 -10.51 4.87 2.77
N PHE A 39 -9.74 3.97 2.18
CA PHE A 39 -9.20 4.17 0.84
C PHE A 39 -8.93 2.83 0.14
N ALA A 40 -8.88 2.86 -1.20
CA ALA A 40 -8.40 1.75 -1.99
C ALA A 40 -6.92 1.98 -2.38
N VAL A 41 -6.18 0.90 -2.58
CA VAL A 41 -4.78 0.95 -3.05
C VAL A 41 -4.64 0.05 -4.26
N VAL A 42 -4.25 0.62 -5.38
CA VAL A 42 -3.91 -0.09 -6.61
C VAL A 42 -2.45 0.18 -6.97
N GLY A 43 -1.79 -0.77 -7.60
CA GLY A 43 -0.48 -0.62 -8.22
C GLY A 43 -0.43 -1.35 -9.54
N ASP A 44 0.59 -1.05 -10.34
CA ASP A 44 0.95 -1.88 -11.48
C ASP A 44 -0.22 -2.07 -12.47
N THR A 45 -0.84 -0.96 -12.87
CA THR A 45 -1.94 -0.95 -13.84
C THR A 45 -1.47 -1.09 -15.27
N HIS A 46 -0.22 -0.69 -15.56
CA HIS A 46 0.46 -0.87 -16.83
C HIS A 46 -0.47 -0.63 -18.03
N TYR A 47 -0.96 0.60 -18.19
CA TYR A 47 -1.62 0.96 -19.44
C TYR A 47 -0.67 0.69 -20.59
N PHE A 48 -1.03 -0.18 -21.51
CA PHE A 48 -0.14 -0.68 -22.54
C PHE A 48 -0.71 -0.46 -23.93
N ALA A 49 -0.01 0.35 -24.73
CA ALA A 49 -0.38 0.62 -26.12
C ALA A 49 0.03 -0.52 -27.05
N ASP A 50 -0.64 -0.60 -28.18
CA ASP A 50 -0.35 -1.59 -29.21
C ASP A 50 0.90 -1.15 -30.01
N LYS A 51 1.89 -2.03 -30.17
CA LYS A 51 3.11 -1.72 -30.92
C LYS A 51 2.86 -1.53 -32.41
N ASP A 52 1.86 -2.21 -32.95
CA ASP A 52 1.51 -2.13 -34.37
C ASP A 52 0.61 -0.93 -34.68
N ASP A 53 -0.12 -0.44 -33.63
CA ASP A 53 -0.88 0.80 -33.69
C ASP A 53 -0.72 1.56 -32.35
N PRO A 54 0.38 2.32 -32.20
CA PRO A 54 0.70 2.98 -30.94
C PRO A 54 -0.25 4.12 -30.55
N SER A 55 -1.27 4.41 -31.38
CA SER A 55 -2.32 5.39 -31.08
C SER A 55 -3.48 4.81 -30.26
N ARG A 56 -3.47 3.51 -29.94
CA ARG A 56 -4.49 2.84 -29.12
C ARG A 56 -3.87 1.89 -28.11
N LEU A 57 -4.59 1.62 -27.03
CA LEU A 57 -4.22 0.55 -26.10
C LEU A 57 -4.46 -0.82 -26.72
N GLN A 58 -3.65 -1.81 -26.31
CA GLN A 58 -3.97 -3.20 -26.56
C GLN A 58 -5.36 -3.54 -26.00
N PRO A 59 -6.17 -4.32 -26.74
CA PRO A 59 -7.53 -4.67 -26.30
C PRO A 59 -7.60 -5.28 -24.90
N VAL A 60 -6.63 -6.12 -24.53
CA VAL A 60 -6.58 -6.76 -23.22
C VAL A 60 -6.27 -5.75 -22.11
N SER A 61 -5.30 -4.85 -22.32
CA SER A 61 -4.98 -3.77 -21.38
C SER A 61 -6.18 -2.85 -21.18
N ARG A 62 -6.85 -2.45 -22.27
CA ARG A 62 -8.09 -1.67 -22.23
C ARG A 62 -9.16 -2.38 -21.40
N ALA A 63 -9.40 -3.67 -21.67
CA ALA A 63 -10.46 -4.42 -20.99
C ALA A 63 -10.20 -4.55 -19.49
N TYR A 64 -8.96 -4.86 -19.08
CA TYR A 64 -8.60 -5.04 -17.67
C TYR A 64 -8.70 -3.73 -16.90
N ASN A 65 -8.14 -2.64 -17.44
CA ASN A 65 -8.21 -1.33 -16.80
C ASN A 65 -9.66 -0.80 -16.74
N THR A 66 -10.47 -1.03 -17.78
CA THR A 66 -11.89 -0.68 -17.74
C THR A 66 -12.63 -1.42 -16.64
N GLY A 67 -12.45 -2.75 -16.55
CA GLY A 67 -13.09 -3.57 -15.51
C GLY A 67 -12.62 -3.20 -14.09
N LEU A 68 -11.34 -2.86 -13.93
CA LEU A 68 -10.81 -2.36 -12.65
C LEU A 68 -11.53 -1.07 -12.22
N ILE A 69 -11.64 -0.07 -13.11
CA ILE A 69 -12.33 1.19 -12.80
C ILE A 69 -13.80 0.96 -12.44
N ASP A 70 -14.49 0.10 -13.18
CA ASP A 70 -15.89 -0.21 -12.90
C ASP A 70 -16.05 -0.91 -11.54
N THR A 71 -15.12 -1.83 -11.21
CA THR A 71 -15.08 -2.50 -9.90
C THR A 71 -14.80 -1.52 -8.76
N LEU A 72 -13.85 -0.60 -8.93
CA LEU A 72 -13.53 0.43 -7.94
C LEU A 72 -14.74 1.36 -7.71
N ASN A 73 -15.43 1.79 -8.76
CA ASN A 73 -16.62 2.63 -8.64
C ASN A 73 -17.78 1.93 -7.90
N ALA A 74 -17.86 0.61 -8.02
CA ALA A 74 -18.85 -0.21 -7.31
C ALA A 74 -18.44 -0.62 -5.89
N LEU A 75 -17.24 -0.21 -5.44
CA LEU A 75 -16.69 -0.65 -4.16
C LEU A 75 -17.38 -0.02 -2.93
N PRO A 76 -17.70 1.30 -2.86
CA PRO A 76 -18.35 1.89 -1.71
C PRO A 76 -19.72 1.23 -1.41
N GLY A 77 -19.93 0.83 -0.15
CA GLY A 77 -21.14 0.13 0.29
C GLY A 77 -21.24 -1.35 -0.06
N ARG A 78 -20.28 -1.90 -0.82
CA ARG A 78 -20.20 -3.33 -1.14
C ARG A 78 -20.08 -4.15 0.14
N GLU A 79 -20.83 -5.27 0.21
CA GLU A 79 -20.70 -6.24 1.29
C GLU A 79 -19.32 -6.90 1.28
N ILE A 80 -18.73 -6.99 2.46
CA ILE A 80 -17.46 -7.70 2.67
C ILE A 80 -17.79 -9.13 3.12
N ALA A 81 -17.21 -10.11 2.46
CA ALA A 81 -17.43 -11.51 2.81
C ALA A 81 -17.07 -11.78 4.28
N ALA A 82 -17.85 -12.62 4.96
CA ALA A 82 -17.60 -12.99 6.37
C ALA A 82 -16.17 -13.53 6.57
N ALA A 83 -15.64 -14.31 5.63
CA ALA A 83 -14.26 -14.80 5.65
C ALA A 83 -13.19 -13.70 5.61
N ALA A 84 -13.54 -12.51 5.08
CA ALA A 84 -12.70 -11.31 5.06
C ALA A 84 -13.05 -10.33 6.21
N GLY A 85 -13.74 -10.81 7.24
CA GLY A 85 -14.11 -10.04 8.43
C GLY A 85 -15.50 -9.39 8.39
N GLY A 86 -16.27 -9.53 7.31
CA GLY A 86 -17.65 -9.03 7.19
C GLY A 86 -17.78 -7.51 7.18
N GLY A 87 -19.02 -7.04 7.16
CA GLY A 87 -19.35 -5.61 7.14
C GLY A 87 -19.53 -5.06 5.73
N LYS A 88 -19.45 -3.74 5.60
CA LYS A 88 -19.56 -3.02 4.32
C LYS A 88 -18.37 -2.10 4.11
N VAL A 89 -17.98 -1.94 2.86
CA VAL A 89 -16.97 -0.94 2.47
C VAL A 89 -17.48 0.47 2.83
N ALA A 90 -16.68 1.20 3.60
CA ALA A 90 -16.96 2.59 3.94
C ALA A 90 -16.86 3.50 2.70
N PRO A 91 -17.45 4.71 2.73
CA PRO A 91 -17.15 5.71 1.72
C PRO A 91 -15.65 5.96 1.62
N LEU A 92 -15.12 5.94 0.39
CA LEU A 92 -13.69 6.12 0.17
C LEU A 92 -13.29 7.59 0.19
N ASN A 93 -12.24 7.91 0.92
CA ASN A 93 -11.60 9.23 0.86
C ASN A 93 -10.80 9.42 -0.42
N ALA A 94 -10.19 8.32 -0.94
CA ALA A 94 -9.33 8.35 -2.11
C ALA A 94 -9.01 6.97 -2.66
N LEU A 95 -8.41 6.97 -3.85
CA LEU A 95 -7.58 5.90 -4.38
C LEU A 95 -6.11 6.30 -4.26
N LEU A 96 -5.27 5.43 -3.68
CA LEU A 96 -3.82 5.53 -3.77
C LEU A 96 -3.34 4.66 -4.93
N HIS A 97 -2.64 5.25 -5.90
CA HIS A 97 -2.03 4.51 -7.00
C HIS A 97 -0.50 4.46 -6.76
N VAL A 98 0.00 3.28 -6.41
CA VAL A 98 1.37 3.12 -5.93
C VAL A 98 2.38 2.80 -7.05
N GLY A 99 2.21 3.41 -8.22
CA GLY A 99 3.18 3.40 -9.33
C GLY A 99 2.91 2.38 -10.42
N ASP A 100 3.73 2.43 -11.47
CA ASP A 100 3.59 1.71 -12.72
C ASP A 100 2.21 1.93 -13.36
N LEU A 101 1.95 3.23 -13.64
CA LEU A 101 0.73 3.71 -14.26
C LEU A 101 0.67 3.27 -15.72
N ILE A 102 1.80 3.44 -16.44
CA ILE A 102 1.99 3.02 -17.84
C ILE A 102 3.07 1.94 -17.95
N ASP A 103 3.17 1.28 -19.11
CA ASP A 103 4.14 0.20 -19.32
C ASP A 103 5.44 0.66 -20.01
N SER A 104 5.43 1.74 -20.75
CA SER A 104 6.49 2.06 -21.72
C SER A 104 7.40 3.21 -21.33
N GLY A 105 7.20 3.87 -20.16
CA GLY A 105 7.93 5.09 -19.80
C GLY A 105 9.41 4.91 -19.50
N ASP A 106 9.87 3.67 -19.29
CA ASP A 106 11.27 3.30 -19.11
C ASP A 106 12.00 3.00 -20.42
N LYS A 107 11.29 2.99 -21.55
CA LYS A 107 11.78 2.57 -22.89
C LYS A 107 11.97 3.77 -23.81
N ASN A 108 12.70 3.59 -24.91
CA ASN A 108 13.05 4.66 -25.86
C ASN A 108 12.73 4.28 -27.31
N GLY A 109 12.59 5.29 -28.16
CA GLY A 109 12.31 5.15 -29.59
C GLY A 109 11.04 5.86 -30.02
N ALA A 110 10.91 6.24 -31.29
CA ALA A 110 9.78 7.05 -31.77
C ALA A 110 8.41 6.38 -31.59
N VAL A 111 8.32 5.08 -31.87
CA VAL A 111 7.10 4.28 -31.63
C VAL A 111 6.79 4.24 -30.13
N ILE A 112 7.80 3.99 -29.30
CA ILE A 112 7.64 3.94 -27.84
C ILE A 112 7.17 5.29 -27.29
N GLN A 113 7.70 6.40 -27.76
CA GLN A 113 7.25 7.72 -27.34
C GLN A 113 5.77 7.97 -27.70
N GLN A 114 5.30 7.44 -28.85
CA GLN A 114 3.87 7.49 -29.16
C GLN A 114 3.07 6.60 -28.23
N MET A 115 3.54 5.39 -27.92
CA MET A 115 2.91 4.50 -26.94
C MET A 115 2.78 5.20 -25.57
N GLN A 116 3.86 5.80 -25.04
CA GLN A 116 3.84 6.56 -23.78
C GLN A 116 2.75 7.64 -23.76
N ARG A 117 2.63 8.42 -24.85
CA ARG A 117 1.58 9.45 -24.96
C ARG A 117 0.18 8.86 -24.91
N THR A 118 -0.03 7.76 -25.62
CA THR A 118 -1.33 7.06 -25.63
C THR A 118 -1.66 6.47 -24.26
N GLU A 119 -0.72 5.76 -23.66
CA GLU A 119 -0.86 5.13 -22.35
C GLU A 119 -1.19 6.15 -21.24
N TRP A 120 -0.43 7.26 -21.22
CA TRP A 120 -0.64 8.34 -20.26
C TRP A 120 -1.99 9.07 -20.46
N ALA A 121 -2.36 9.37 -21.72
CA ALA A 121 -3.63 10.02 -22.01
C ALA A 121 -4.82 9.14 -21.60
N GLU A 122 -4.77 7.84 -21.86
CA GLU A 122 -5.83 6.90 -21.50
C GLU A 122 -5.89 6.66 -19.99
N TRP A 123 -4.73 6.63 -19.29
CA TRP A 123 -4.68 6.59 -17.84
C TRP A 123 -5.34 7.84 -17.23
N GLN A 124 -4.98 9.04 -17.68
CA GLN A 124 -5.57 10.29 -17.19
C GLN A 124 -7.09 10.37 -17.44
N LYS A 125 -7.55 9.87 -18.58
CA LYS A 125 -8.97 9.82 -18.94
C LYS A 125 -9.78 8.91 -18.00
N ASP A 126 -9.18 7.83 -17.52
CA ASP A 126 -9.81 6.92 -16.59
C ASP A 126 -9.72 7.43 -15.13
N TYR A 127 -8.56 7.90 -14.68
CA TYR A 127 -8.34 8.20 -13.26
C TYR A 127 -8.68 9.62 -12.81
N GLY A 128 -8.70 10.64 -13.68
CA GLY A 128 -9.02 12.01 -13.26
C GLY A 128 -8.15 12.52 -12.09
N LEU A 129 -8.63 13.50 -11.34
CA LEU A 129 -7.96 14.03 -10.15
C LEU A 129 -8.81 13.93 -8.87
N ASP A 130 -10.01 14.49 -8.89
CA ASP A 130 -10.85 14.67 -7.70
C ASP A 130 -12.14 13.86 -7.71
N GLY A 131 -12.35 13.05 -8.77
CA GLY A 131 -13.53 12.21 -8.96
C GLY A 131 -14.68 12.90 -9.69
N ALA A 132 -14.55 14.19 -10.04
CA ALA A 132 -15.51 14.90 -10.89
C ALA A 132 -15.20 14.71 -12.38
N GLU A 133 -13.93 14.57 -12.72
CA GLU A 133 -13.45 14.24 -14.05
C GLU A 133 -12.96 12.79 -14.12
N GLY A 134 -12.86 12.26 -15.34
CA GLY A 134 -12.49 10.88 -15.55
C GLY A 134 -13.62 9.88 -15.31
N ARG A 135 -13.29 8.60 -15.39
CA ARG A 135 -14.26 7.53 -15.13
C ARG A 135 -14.35 7.13 -13.66
N LEU A 136 -13.23 7.22 -12.93
CA LEU A 136 -13.20 6.97 -11.50
C LEU A 136 -13.93 8.09 -10.74
N LYS A 137 -14.72 7.74 -9.71
CA LYS A 137 -15.67 8.63 -9.04
C LYS A 137 -15.20 9.13 -7.67
N PHE A 138 -13.92 9.05 -7.37
CA PHE A 138 -13.31 9.57 -6.15
C PHE A 138 -11.86 10.04 -6.40
N PRO A 139 -11.29 10.86 -5.47
CA PRO A 139 -9.96 11.43 -5.66
C PRO A 139 -8.87 10.37 -5.84
N VAL A 140 -7.91 10.67 -6.72
CA VAL A 140 -6.75 9.83 -7.02
C VAL A 140 -5.48 10.53 -6.55
N TYR A 141 -4.64 9.79 -5.85
CA TYR A 141 -3.30 10.22 -5.44
C TYR A 141 -2.29 9.20 -5.95
N GLU A 142 -1.68 9.50 -7.09
CA GLU A 142 -0.72 8.64 -7.75
C GLU A 142 0.73 9.00 -7.43
N ILE A 143 1.59 8.01 -7.55
CA ILE A 143 3.04 8.15 -7.61
C ILE A 143 3.55 7.47 -8.87
N HIS A 144 4.79 7.78 -9.27
CA HIS A 144 5.44 7.07 -10.37
C HIS A 144 6.12 5.78 -9.90
N GLY A 145 6.17 4.79 -10.78
CA GLY A 145 6.96 3.58 -10.64
C GLY A 145 8.14 3.53 -11.61
N ASN A 146 8.77 2.38 -11.75
CA ASN A 146 9.94 2.24 -12.61
C ASN A 146 9.58 2.19 -14.10
N HIS A 147 8.39 1.74 -14.46
CA HIS A 147 7.89 1.81 -15.83
C HIS A 147 7.43 3.21 -16.24
N ASP A 148 7.21 4.10 -15.29
CA ASP A 148 6.82 5.50 -15.55
C ASP A 148 8.00 6.41 -15.83
N GLY A 149 9.17 6.14 -15.18
CA GLY A 149 10.39 6.94 -15.37
C GLY A 149 11.43 6.66 -14.28
N PRO A 150 12.29 5.63 -14.45
CA PRO A 150 13.20 5.13 -13.43
C PRO A 150 14.30 6.09 -12.99
N HIS A 151 14.53 7.15 -13.77
CA HIS A 151 15.62 8.09 -13.58
C HIS A 151 15.16 9.53 -13.25
N GLY A 152 14.00 9.66 -12.61
CA GLY A 152 13.50 10.93 -12.10
C GLY A 152 13.01 11.91 -13.17
N LYS A 153 12.71 11.42 -14.39
CA LYS A 153 12.25 12.22 -15.51
C LYS A 153 11.43 11.37 -16.49
N GLY A 154 10.57 12.01 -17.23
CA GLY A 154 9.74 11.38 -18.26
C GLY A 154 8.34 11.96 -18.31
N LEU A 155 7.58 11.61 -19.33
CA LEU A 155 6.25 12.14 -19.60
C LEU A 155 5.30 12.02 -18.38
N VAL A 156 5.32 10.87 -17.70
CA VAL A 156 4.45 10.62 -16.55
C VAL A 156 4.84 11.48 -15.36
N LEU A 157 6.15 11.62 -15.09
CA LEU A 157 6.62 12.46 -13.99
C LEU A 157 6.26 13.93 -14.21
N ASP A 158 6.47 14.44 -15.41
CA ASP A 158 6.05 15.80 -15.80
C ASP A 158 4.52 15.95 -15.64
N GLY A 159 3.77 14.93 -16.03
CA GLY A 159 2.32 14.89 -15.85
C GLY A 159 1.89 14.89 -14.39
N ILE A 160 2.54 14.14 -13.50
CA ILE A 160 2.27 14.16 -12.05
C ILE A 160 2.57 15.53 -11.47
N ILE A 161 3.69 16.15 -11.85
CA ILE A 161 4.05 17.51 -11.41
C ILE A 161 2.97 18.52 -11.81
N GLU A 162 2.48 18.48 -13.06
CA GLU A 162 1.40 19.37 -13.51
C GLU A 162 0.08 19.10 -12.75
N ARG A 163 -0.26 17.83 -12.51
CA ARG A 163 -1.44 17.46 -11.71
C ARG A 163 -1.34 17.97 -10.28
N ASN A 164 -0.16 17.91 -9.66
CA ASN A 164 0.08 18.44 -8.31
C ASN A 164 -0.10 19.96 -8.22
N LYS A 165 0.18 20.73 -9.27
CA LYS A 165 -0.10 22.17 -9.32
C LYS A 165 -1.59 22.51 -9.27
N THR A 166 -2.45 21.60 -9.74
CA THR A 166 -3.90 21.78 -9.79
C THR A 166 -4.65 21.22 -8.60
N ARG A 167 -4.07 20.29 -7.85
CA ARG A 167 -4.67 19.69 -6.64
C ARG A 167 -4.86 20.73 -5.54
N ARG A 168 -6.08 20.85 -5.03
CA ARG A 168 -6.46 21.90 -4.07
C ARG A 168 -6.16 21.53 -2.60
N ASN A 169 -6.03 20.24 -2.28
CA ASN A 169 -6.02 19.75 -0.89
C ASN A 169 -4.65 19.26 -0.43
N LEU A 170 -3.56 19.63 -1.13
CA LEU A 170 -2.21 19.26 -0.70
C LEU A 170 -1.77 20.06 0.53
N LYS A 171 -1.05 19.40 1.42
CA LYS A 171 -0.43 20.01 2.62
C LYS A 171 1.02 20.37 2.37
N GLY A 172 1.77 19.50 1.73
CA GLY A 172 3.14 19.69 1.32
C GLY A 172 3.33 19.28 -0.14
N VAL A 173 4.23 19.99 -0.83
CA VAL A 173 4.72 19.62 -2.16
C VAL A 173 6.21 19.85 -2.16
N SER A 174 6.99 18.89 -2.67
CA SER A 174 8.45 19.02 -2.80
C SER A 174 8.81 20.13 -3.79
N SER A 175 10.05 20.66 -3.67
CA SER A 175 10.53 21.72 -4.56
C SER A 175 10.54 21.34 -6.04
N ASN A 176 10.68 20.03 -6.35
CA ASN A 176 10.59 19.50 -7.70
C ASN A 176 9.14 19.21 -8.14
N GLY A 177 8.14 19.38 -7.26
CA GLY A 177 6.72 19.19 -7.56
C GLY A 177 6.24 17.73 -7.58
N LEU A 178 7.12 16.74 -7.37
CA LEU A 178 6.82 15.33 -7.58
C LEU A 178 6.27 14.63 -6.33
N HIS A 179 6.89 14.89 -5.16
CA HIS A 179 6.45 14.33 -3.88
C HIS A 179 5.47 15.26 -3.21
N TYR A 180 4.48 14.71 -2.53
CA TYR A 180 3.44 15.52 -1.93
C TYR A 180 2.75 14.82 -0.75
N SER A 181 2.03 15.60 0.05
CA SER A 181 1.23 15.12 1.17
C SER A 181 -0.17 15.75 1.18
N TRP A 182 -1.11 15.08 1.82
CA TRP A 182 -2.50 15.52 1.99
C TRP A 182 -3.12 14.87 3.24
N ASP A 183 -4.30 15.35 3.66
CA ASP A 183 -5.00 14.84 4.84
C ASP A 183 -6.39 14.30 4.51
N ALA A 184 -6.75 13.16 5.14
CA ALA A 184 -8.13 12.72 5.28
C ALA A 184 -8.50 12.73 6.76
N GLY A 185 -9.27 13.70 7.21
CA GLY A 185 -9.54 13.91 8.63
C GLY A 185 -8.24 14.01 9.44
N PRO A 186 -8.05 13.17 10.48
CA PRO A 186 -6.83 13.20 11.28
C PRO A 186 -5.67 12.42 10.66
N VAL A 187 -5.88 11.67 9.57
CA VAL A 187 -4.83 10.85 8.94
C VAL A 187 -4.03 11.66 7.94
N HIS A 188 -2.70 11.61 8.06
CA HIS A 188 -1.77 12.26 7.13
C HIS A 188 -1.23 11.26 6.11
N PHE A 189 -1.26 11.62 4.83
CA PHE A 189 -0.81 10.78 3.72
C PHE A 189 0.40 11.41 3.04
N VAL A 190 1.46 10.61 2.78
CA VAL A 190 2.69 11.06 2.12
C VAL A 190 3.00 10.17 0.92
N HIS A 191 3.23 10.80 -0.23
CA HIS A 191 3.47 10.17 -1.54
C HIS A 191 4.89 10.48 -2.02
N LEU A 192 5.73 9.43 -2.21
CA LEU A 192 7.19 9.57 -2.34
C LEU A 192 7.78 9.08 -3.68
N GLY A 193 6.97 8.58 -4.60
CA GLY A 193 7.45 8.09 -5.89
C GLY A 193 8.14 6.72 -5.81
N ILE A 194 9.16 6.50 -6.65
CA ILE A 194 9.70 5.15 -6.92
C ILE A 194 10.39 4.51 -5.71
N THR A 195 11.32 5.22 -5.07
CA THR A 195 12.04 4.81 -3.86
C THR A 195 12.13 5.97 -2.89
N VAL A 196 12.44 5.72 -1.62
CA VAL A 196 12.70 6.76 -0.62
C VAL A 196 14.21 6.85 -0.36
N GLY A 197 14.80 7.99 -0.66
CA GLY A 197 16.23 8.33 -0.61
C GLY A 197 16.33 9.83 -0.86
N GLN A 198 17.37 10.44 -0.86
CA GLN A 198 18.70 10.26 -1.30
C GLN A 198 19.65 10.63 -0.14
N VAL A 199 20.29 9.67 0.46
CA VAL A 199 21.29 9.93 1.51
C VAL A 199 22.50 10.60 0.86
N LYS A 200 22.79 11.85 1.23
CA LYS A 200 23.82 12.70 0.58
C LYS A 200 25.25 12.19 0.76
N ALA A 201 25.50 11.43 1.83
CA ALA A 201 26.80 10.82 2.07
C ALA A 201 27.13 9.69 1.07
N VAL A 202 26.11 9.05 0.49
CA VAL A 202 26.27 7.96 -0.48
C VAL A 202 26.62 8.52 -1.85
N LYS A 203 27.78 8.13 -2.39
CA LYS A 203 28.30 8.59 -3.69
C LYS A 203 28.07 7.60 -4.83
N ARG A 204 27.81 6.33 -4.53
CA ARG A 204 27.53 5.30 -5.54
C ARG A 204 26.28 5.63 -6.34
N LYS A 205 26.25 5.24 -7.61
CA LYS A 205 25.10 5.42 -8.49
C LYS A 205 23.97 4.47 -8.07
N ARG A 206 22.78 5.01 -7.88
CA ARG A 206 21.56 4.24 -7.61
C ARG A 206 20.96 3.67 -8.89
N ARG A 207 20.27 2.54 -8.78
CA ARG A 207 19.53 1.96 -9.90
C ARG A 207 18.36 2.84 -10.30
N TYR A 208 17.57 3.29 -9.33
CA TYR A 208 16.47 4.21 -9.49
C TYR A 208 16.78 5.54 -8.81
N ASP A 209 16.31 6.65 -9.40
CA ASP A 209 16.49 7.96 -8.81
C ASP A 209 15.37 8.25 -7.79
N PRO A 210 15.67 8.42 -6.50
CA PRO A 210 14.67 8.75 -5.49
C PRO A 210 14.21 10.21 -5.54
N VAL A 211 14.83 11.05 -6.34
CA VAL A 211 14.45 12.45 -6.61
C VAL A 211 14.24 13.26 -5.31
N ASP A 212 15.19 13.14 -4.36
CA ASP A 212 15.19 13.81 -3.03
C ASP A 212 13.96 13.51 -2.13
N SER A 213 13.31 12.38 -2.33
CA SER A 213 12.09 11.99 -1.58
C SER A 213 12.32 11.89 -0.06
N LEU A 214 13.53 11.53 0.41
CA LEU A 214 13.84 11.45 1.83
C LEU A 214 13.86 12.85 2.48
N ASP A 215 14.46 13.84 1.83
CA ASP A 215 14.48 15.21 2.34
C ASP A 215 13.05 15.77 2.45
N PHE A 216 12.22 15.51 1.44
CA PHE A 216 10.79 15.88 1.49
C PHE A 216 10.08 15.19 2.65
N LEU A 217 10.21 13.85 2.79
CA LEU A 217 9.56 13.08 3.86
C LEU A 217 9.90 13.64 5.25
N VAL A 218 11.19 13.87 5.53
CA VAL A 218 11.65 14.40 6.83
C VAL A 218 11.07 15.78 7.11
N ALA A 219 11.11 16.69 6.12
CA ALA A 219 10.59 18.05 6.27
C ALA A 219 9.06 18.05 6.43
N ASP A 220 8.36 17.23 5.67
CA ASP A 220 6.91 17.15 5.68
C ASP A 220 6.38 16.58 7.00
N LEU A 221 6.94 15.46 7.48
CA LEU A 221 6.55 14.88 8.76
C LEU A 221 6.83 15.83 9.94
N ALA A 222 7.98 16.51 9.95
CA ALA A 222 8.29 17.48 10.98
C ALA A 222 7.29 18.64 11.00
N LYS A 223 6.89 19.13 9.83
CA LYS A 223 6.00 20.28 9.68
C LYS A 223 4.53 19.95 9.92
N HIS A 224 4.05 18.83 9.40
CA HIS A 224 2.61 18.52 9.33
C HIS A 224 2.14 17.47 10.34
N VAL A 225 3.07 16.69 10.90
CA VAL A 225 2.79 15.69 11.93
C VAL A 225 3.36 16.12 13.28
N GLY A 226 4.67 16.41 13.36
CA GLY A 226 5.34 16.82 14.61
C GLY A 226 4.98 15.87 15.75
N ASP A 227 4.72 16.42 16.95
CA ASP A 227 4.35 15.69 18.16
C ASP A 227 2.83 15.42 18.28
N SER A 228 2.04 15.62 17.22
CA SER A 228 0.57 15.49 17.28
C SER A 228 0.09 14.05 17.52
N GLY A 229 0.93 13.04 17.27
CA GLY A 229 0.56 11.63 17.37
C GLY A 229 -0.49 11.19 16.35
N ARG A 230 -0.78 12.01 15.33
CA ARG A 230 -1.74 11.64 14.26
C ARG A 230 -1.22 10.47 13.43
N PRO A 231 -2.10 9.57 12.93
CA PRO A 231 -1.66 8.46 12.10
C PRO A 231 -1.12 8.94 10.75
N VAL A 232 -0.07 8.27 10.26
CA VAL A 232 0.57 8.55 8.96
C VAL A 232 0.46 7.32 8.07
N VAL A 233 0.08 7.54 6.81
CA VAL A 233 0.10 6.55 5.73
C VAL A 233 1.12 6.99 4.68
N ILE A 234 1.98 6.06 4.25
CA ILE A 234 3.04 6.34 3.27
C ILE A 234 2.85 5.48 2.04
N ALA A 235 3.08 6.08 0.86
CA ALA A 235 3.08 5.40 -0.42
C ALA A 235 4.42 5.60 -1.13
N HIS A 236 5.01 4.51 -1.62
CA HIS A 236 6.13 4.47 -2.55
C HIS A 236 5.97 3.27 -3.48
N HIS A 237 6.85 3.05 -4.46
CA HIS A 237 6.61 2.00 -5.43
C HIS A 237 7.42 0.72 -5.21
N VAL A 238 8.76 0.81 -5.15
CA VAL A 238 9.66 -0.37 -5.13
C VAL A 238 9.72 -1.00 -3.75
N ASP A 239 9.68 -2.32 -3.70
CA ASP A 239 9.82 -3.11 -2.47
C ASP A 239 11.18 -2.83 -1.80
N PHE A 240 11.16 -2.24 -0.63
CA PHE A 240 12.37 -1.92 0.12
C PHE A 240 13.09 -3.15 0.69
N ALA A 241 12.49 -4.34 0.66
CA ALA A 241 13.18 -5.59 0.95
C ALA A 241 14.17 -6.00 -0.15
N ARG A 242 14.11 -5.37 -1.33
CA ARG A 242 15.01 -5.59 -2.48
C ARG A 242 16.26 -4.71 -2.45
N TYR A 243 16.71 -4.33 -1.28
CA TYR A 243 17.95 -3.55 -1.15
C TYR A 243 19.21 -4.43 -1.19
N CYS A 244 20.32 -3.82 -1.55
CA CYS A 244 21.65 -4.43 -1.35
C CYS A 244 22.06 -4.41 0.12
N GLY A 245 23.01 -5.26 0.50
CA GLY A 245 23.76 -5.07 1.75
C GLY A 245 24.68 -3.83 1.67
N GLU A 246 25.43 -3.58 2.73
CA GLU A 246 26.46 -2.54 2.72
C GLU A 246 27.48 -2.79 1.61
N VAL A 247 27.74 -1.78 0.80
CA VAL A 247 28.72 -1.81 -0.30
C VAL A 247 29.53 -0.53 -0.31
N PRO A 248 30.78 -0.57 -0.82
CA PRO A 248 31.60 0.63 -1.00
C PRO A 248 30.95 1.67 -1.92
N ASP A 249 31.25 2.96 -1.71
CA ASP A 249 30.66 4.06 -2.47
C ASP A 249 31.08 4.12 -3.95
N ASP A 250 32.20 3.47 -4.30
CA ASP A 250 32.69 3.35 -5.68
C ASP A 250 31.99 2.24 -6.48
N VAL A 251 31.16 1.42 -5.84
CA VAL A 251 30.43 0.33 -6.49
C VAL A 251 29.12 0.85 -7.08
N VAL A 252 28.88 0.59 -8.37
CA VAL A 252 27.59 0.83 -9.01
C VAL A 252 26.53 -0.12 -8.44
N LEU A 253 25.45 0.42 -7.94
CA LEU A 253 24.37 -0.34 -7.33
C LEU A 253 23.61 -1.17 -8.37
N LYS A 254 23.66 -2.50 -8.25
CA LYS A 254 22.89 -3.43 -9.10
C LYS A 254 21.51 -3.78 -8.51
N HIS A 255 21.33 -3.59 -7.21
CA HIS A 255 20.08 -3.84 -6.52
C HIS A 255 19.12 -2.67 -6.73
N GLU A 256 17.85 -2.88 -6.44
CA GLU A 256 16.81 -1.89 -6.73
C GLU A 256 16.81 -0.74 -5.72
N TRP A 257 17.26 -0.99 -4.50
CA TRP A 257 17.35 0.02 -3.45
C TRP A 257 18.70 0.04 -2.76
N ASP A 258 19.14 1.21 -2.36
CA ASP A 258 20.37 1.39 -1.57
C ASP A 258 20.13 1.10 -0.09
N TYR A 259 20.99 0.32 0.54
CA TYR A 259 20.90 -0.02 1.96
C TYR A 259 20.84 1.23 2.86
N ALA A 260 21.69 2.23 2.59
CA ALA A 260 21.73 3.44 3.39
C ALA A 260 20.43 4.25 3.27
N ASP A 261 19.80 4.26 2.09
CA ASP A 261 18.50 4.91 1.89
C ASP A 261 17.39 4.17 2.66
N VAL A 262 17.36 2.84 2.62
CA VAL A 262 16.38 2.03 3.40
C VAL A 262 16.56 2.26 4.90
N ALA A 263 17.80 2.29 5.39
CA ALA A 263 18.09 2.54 6.80
C ALA A 263 17.68 3.95 7.22
N ALA A 264 17.95 4.96 6.39
CA ALA A 264 17.55 6.34 6.64
C ALA A 264 16.03 6.53 6.57
N PHE A 265 15.36 5.87 5.63
CA PHE A 265 13.90 5.85 5.55
C PHE A 265 13.28 5.29 6.82
N HIS A 266 13.73 4.11 7.27
CA HIS A 266 13.26 3.53 8.51
C HIS A 266 13.50 4.45 9.73
N ALA A 267 14.70 5.06 9.80
CA ALA A 267 15.04 5.99 10.89
C ALA A 267 14.15 7.24 10.90
N ALA A 268 13.80 7.78 9.72
CA ALA A 268 12.92 8.94 9.57
C ALA A 268 11.50 8.68 10.08
N LEU A 269 11.03 7.43 10.05
CA LEU A 269 9.68 7.05 10.49
C LEU A 269 9.56 6.79 11.99
N LYS A 270 10.66 6.43 12.66
CA LYS A 270 10.65 6.03 14.08
C LYS A 270 9.95 7.00 15.03
N PRO A 271 10.06 8.34 14.89
CA PRO A 271 9.41 9.27 15.81
C PRO A 271 7.88 9.35 15.64
N TYR A 272 7.33 8.78 14.58
CA TYR A 272 5.95 9.01 14.17
C TYR A 272 5.09 7.75 14.29
N ARG A 273 3.80 7.98 14.44
CA ARG A 273 2.79 6.92 14.47
C ARG A 273 2.42 6.51 13.05
N ILE A 274 3.07 5.48 12.53
CA ILE A 274 2.84 4.99 11.18
C ILE A 274 1.71 3.97 11.17
N ALA A 275 0.61 4.31 10.49
CA ALA A 275 -0.54 3.44 10.30
C ALA A 275 -0.26 2.36 9.25
N GLY A 276 0.45 2.70 8.18
CA GLY A 276 0.82 1.74 7.16
C GLY A 276 1.70 2.33 6.05
N ILE A 277 2.47 1.46 5.41
CA ILE A 277 3.23 1.74 4.19
C ILE A 277 2.66 0.87 3.08
N PHE A 278 2.39 1.48 1.91
CA PHE A 278 1.84 0.81 0.73
C PHE A 278 2.77 0.96 -0.46
N TYR A 279 3.00 -0.14 -1.19
CA TYR A 279 3.85 -0.19 -2.38
C TYR A 279 3.44 -1.32 -3.32
N GLY A 280 4.01 -1.37 -4.53
CA GLY A 280 3.70 -2.33 -5.60
C GLY A 280 4.94 -3.04 -6.14
N HIS A 281 5.16 -2.96 -7.46
CA HIS A 281 6.38 -3.36 -8.18
C HIS A 281 6.58 -4.88 -8.36
N THR A 282 6.31 -5.68 -7.33
CA THR A 282 6.63 -7.12 -7.40
C THR A 282 5.53 -7.95 -8.05
N HIS A 283 4.36 -7.38 -8.28
CA HIS A 283 3.16 -8.08 -8.76
C HIS A 283 2.78 -9.28 -7.87
N VAL A 284 3.15 -9.22 -6.59
CA VAL A 284 2.85 -10.26 -5.61
C VAL A 284 2.46 -9.61 -4.30
N ARG A 285 1.30 -9.98 -3.79
CA ARG A 285 0.85 -9.54 -2.48
C ARG A 285 1.86 -9.89 -1.41
N GLY A 286 2.17 -8.95 -0.54
CA GLY A 286 2.99 -9.15 0.64
C GLY A 286 2.48 -8.33 1.83
N VAL A 287 2.45 -8.92 3.02
CA VAL A 287 2.10 -8.21 4.26
C VAL A 287 3.18 -8.48 5.30
N PHE A 288 3.71 -7.42 5.89
CA PHE A 288 4.90 -7.48 6.73
C PHE A 288 4.78 -6.55 7.94
N GLY A 289 5.52 -6.87 9.00
CA GLY A 289 5.91 -5.92 10.04
C GLY A 289 7.36 -5.49 9.80
N TRP A 290 7.62 -4.19 9.69
CA TRP A 290 8.96 -3.68 9.39
C TRP A 290 9.62 -3.05 10.62
N THR A 291 10.65 -3.73 11.12
CA THR A 291 11.50 -3.24 12.23
C THR A 291 12.89 -2.81 11.73
N GLY A 292 13.17 -2.99 10.40
CA GLY A 292 14.49 -2.84 9.79
C GLY A 292 15.49 -3.91 10.25
N PRO A 293 16.53 -4.23 9.48
CA PRO A 293 16.69 -3.84 8.08
C PRO A 293 15.80 -4.63 7.10
N LYS A 294 15.26 -5.79 7.50
CA LYS A 294 14.34 -6.60 6.67
C LYS A 294 12.96 -6.70 7.31
N PRO A 295 11.89 -6.61 6.52
CA PRO A 295 10.54 -6.85 7.03
C PRO A 295 10.34 -8.31 7.41
N ALA A 296 9.53 -8.54 8.46
CA ALA A 296 9.10 -9.87 8.87
C ALA A 296 7.72 -10.18 8.29
N PRO A 297 7.53 -11.29 7.55
CA PRO A 297 6.27 -11.60 6.91
C PRO A 297 5.17 -11.93 7.92
N VAL A 298 3.94 -11.51 7.62
CA VAL A 298 2.74 -11.95 8.34
C VAL A 298 2.37 -13.36 7.85
N ILE A 299 2.39 -14.31 8.77
CA ILE A 299 2.10 -15.73 8.48
C ILE A 299 0.79 -16.10 9.18
N ALA A 300 -0.13 -16.68 8.43
CA ALA A 300 -1.42 -17.14 8.97
C ALA A 300 -1.22 -18.10 10.16
N GLY A 301 -1.98 -17.89 11.25
CA GLY A 301 -1.90 -18.69 12.47
C GLY A 301 -0.68 -18.40 13.36
N LYS A 302 0.18 -17.46 13.01
CA LYS A 302 1.28 -16.98 13.84
C LYS A 302 0.95 -15.61 14.46
N PRO A 303 1.57 -15.24 15.59
CA PRO A 303 1.48 -13.87 16.11
C PRO A 303 1.91 -12.86 15.04
N LEU A 304 1.25 -11.70 15.03
CA LEU A 304 1.63 -10.61 14.13
C LEU A 304 3.08 -10.18 14.41
N PRO A 305 3.89 -9.96 13.37
CA PRO A 305 5.24 -9.43 13.56
C PRO A 305 5.16 -8.01 14.12
N ALA A 306 6.15 -7.65 14.94
CA ALA A 306 6.33 -6.28 15.39
C ALA A 306 6.74 -5.36 14.22
N GLY A 307 6.61 -4.06 14.43
CA GLY A 307 7.10 -3.04 13.50
C GLY A 307 6.00 -2.32 12.72
N ILE A 308 6.43 -1.56 11.72
CA ILE A 308 5.54 -0.76 10.90
C ILE A 308 4.72 -1.67 9.99
N PRO A 309 3.37 -1.56 9.99
CA PRO A 309 2.52 -2.30 9.05
C PRO A 309 2.88 -1.95 7.60
N THR A 310 3.16 -2.96 6.79
CA THR A 310 3.66 -2.77 5.43
C THR A 310 2.94 -3.70 4.45
N PHE A 311 2.46 -3.15 3.35
CA PHE A 311 1.60 -3.85 2.41
C PHE A 311 2.12 -3.68 0.99
N ASN A 312 2.59 -4.80 0.41
CA ASN A 312 2.86 -4.88 -1.01
C ASN A 312 1.55 -5.31 -1.70
N THR A 313 1.01 -4.45 -2.54
CA THR A 313 -0.19 -4.81 -3.32
C THR A 313 0.19 -5.73 -4.47
N ASP A 314 -0.72 -6.62 -4.85
CA ASP A 314 -0.60 -7.34 -6.12
C ASP A 314 -0.79 -6.38 -7.29
N ASN A 315 -0.55 -6.83 -8.52
CA ASN A 315 -0.86 -6.00 -9.68
C ASN A 315 -2.39 -5.84 -9.85
N ALA A 316 -2.82 -4.62 -10.16
CA ALA A 316 -4.25 -4.35 -10.29
C ALA A 316 -4.79 -4.60 -11.72
N ALA A 317 -3.98 -4.44 -12.76
CA ALA A 317 -4.45 -4.61 -14.14
C ALA A 317 -3.39 -5.10 -15.13
N HIS A 318 -2.17 -5.41 -14.69
CA HIS A 318 -1.20 -6.03 -15.59
C HIS A 318 -1.68 -7.43 -15.98
N PHE A 319 -1.80 -7.66 -17.29
CA PHE A 319 -2.48 -8.83 -17.86
C PHE A 319 -1.59 -10.07 -18.05
N SER A 320 -0.32 -10.01 -17.68
CA SER A 320 0.60 -11.14 -17.80
C SER A 320 0.44 -12.22 -16.72
N GLY A 321 -0.29 -11.92 -15.66
CA GLY A 321 -0.54 -12.84 -14.56
C GLY A 321 -1.93 -13.48 -14.62
N PRO A 322 -2.12 -14.62 -13.93
CA PRO A 322 -3.41 -15.33 -13.91
C PRO A 322 -4.46 -14.64 -13.03
N ALA A 323 -4.06 -13.70 -12.19
CA ALA A 323 -4.93 -12.99 -11.25
C ALA A 323 -4.51 -11.54 -11.12
N GLN A 324 -5.46 -10.69 -10.75
CA GLN A 324 -5.23 -9.30 -10.38
C GLN A 324 -5.91 -9.04 -9.05
N ALA A 325 -5.37 -8.10 -8.28
CA ALA A 325 -5.95 -7.73 -7.01
C ALA A 325 -5.64 -6.28 -6.63
N PHE A 326 -6.43 -5.72 -5.72
CA PHE A 326 -6.14 -4.46 -5.06
C PHE A 326 -6.52 -4.54 -3.57
N LEU A 327 -6.00 -3.59 -2.78
CA LEU A 327 -6.27 -3.53 -1.36
C LEU A 327 -7.34 -2.48 -1.03
N TYR A 328 -8.16 -2.80 -0.05
CA TYR A 328 -9.04 -1.86 0.65
C TYR A 328 -8.56 -1.70 2.08
N ALA A 329 -8.32 -0.48 2.53
CA ALA A 329 -7.77 -0.17 3.83
C ALA A 329 -8.67 0.78 4.64
N GLU A 330 -8.76 0.52 5.94
CA GLU A 330 -9.42 1.35 6.95
C GLU A 330 -8.43 1.69 8.06
N VAL A 331 -8.15 2.98 8.27
CA VAL A 331 -7.37 3.46 9.40
C VAL A 331 -8.30 3.73 10.56
N HIS A 332 -8.10 3.03 11.67
CA HIS A 332 -8.82 3.24 12.93
C HIS A 332 -7.96 3.95 13.97
N GLY A 333 -8.51 4.17 15.17
CA GLY A 333 -7.80 4.92 16.22
C GLY A 333 -6.43 4.36 16.61
N ARG A 334 -6.21 3.05 16.55
CA ARG A 334 -4.96 2.40 17.00
C ARG A 334 -4.43 1.33 16.05
N GLU A 335 -5.13 1.06 14.97
CA GLU A 335 -4.82 -0.04 14.05
C GLU A 335 -5.25 0.31 12.62
N ILE A 336 -4.68 -0.41 11.69
CA ILE A 336 -5.13 -0.45 10.30
C ILE A 336 -5.74 -1.81 10.01
N LEU A 337 -6.84 -1.82 9.26
CA LEU A 337 -7.50 -3.02 8.77
C LEU A 337 -7.45 -3.00 7.26
N VAL A 338 -6.79 -4.00 6.67
CA VAL A 338 -6.60 -4.11 5.22
C VAL A 338 -7.20 -5.42 4.73
N ARG A 339 -7.87 -5.35 3.59
CA ARG A 339 -8.50 -6.49 2.91
C ARG A 339 -8.15 -6.46 1.43
N GLU A 340 -8.29 -7.59 0.77
CA GLU A 340 -7.97 -7.73 -0.66
C GLU A 340 -9.19 -8.14 -1.44
N LEU A 341 -9.45 -7.44 -2.55
CA LEU A 341 -10.39 -7.84 -3.59
C LEU A 341 -9.61 -8.34 -4.79
N ALA A 342 -9.96 -9.50 -5.32
CA ALA A 342 -9.24 -10.16 -6.40
C ALA A 342 -10.15 -10.62 -7.53
N THR A 343 -9.55 -10.80 -8.70
CA THR A 343 -10.17 -11.37 -9.91
C THR A 343 -9.22 -12.35 -10.58
N THR A 344 -9.77 -13.28 -11.37
CA THR A 344 -9.02 -14.19 -12.24
C THR A 344 -9.49 -14.12 -13.70
N ASP A 345 -10.32 -13.12 -14.04
CA ASP A 345 -10.94 -13.00 -15.34
C ASP A 345 -10.90 -11.56 -15.90
N GLY A 346 -9.94 -10.75 -15.44
CA GLY A 346 -9.75 -9.36 -15.89
C GLY A 346 -10.86 -8.43 -15.43
N TRP A 347 -11.34 -8.60 -14.18
CA TRP A 347 -12.37 -7.80 -13.53
C TRP A 347 -13.78 -7.95 -14.09
N LYS A 348 -14.08 -9.01 -14.85
CA LYS A 348 -15.46 -9.36 -15.21
C LYS A 348 -16.25 -9.79 -13.97
N THR A 349 -15.57 -10.52 -13.08
CA THR A 349 -16.02 -10.83 -11.72
C THR A 349 -14.95 -10.52 -10.70
N SER A 350 -15.34 -10.30 -9.45
CA SER A 350 -14.40 -10.04 -8.37
C SER A 350 -14.93 -10.54 -7.03
N GLN A 351 -14.04 -11.02 -6.18
CA GLN A 351 -14.38 -11.54 -4.87
C GLN A 351 -13.38 -11.12 -3.79
N TRP A 352 -13.84 -10.96 -2.55
CA TRP A 352 -12.96 -10.80 -1.41
C TRP A 352 -12.17 -12.08 -1.20
N THR A 353 -10.85 -11.98 -1.09
CA THR A 353 -10.04 -13.08 -0.59
C THR A 353 -10.38 -13.32 0.90
N PRO A 354 -10.22 -14.55 1.42
CA PRO A 354 -10.52 -14.86 2.82
C PRO A 354 -9.44 -14.32 3.77
N LEU A 355 -8.98 -13.09 3.53
CA LEU A 355 -7.86 -12.46 4.21
C LEU A 355 -8.28 -11.07 4.70
N ALA A 356 -8.00 -10.82 5.98
CA ALA A 356 -8.10 -9.51 6.61
C ALA A 356 -6.90 -9.35 7.56
N TRP A 357 -6.15 -8.29 7.34
CA TRP A 357 -4.98 -7.97 8.16
C TRP A 357 -5.31 -6.80 9.07
N ARG A 358 -5.40 -7.09 10.37
CA ARG A 358 -5.62 -6.10 11.41
C ARG A 358 -4.32 -5.91 12.16
N MET A 359 -3.63 -4.80 11.91
CA MET A 359 -2.30 -4.54 12.46
C MET A 359 -2.30 -3.27 13.32
N PRO A 360 -1.69 -3.29 14.52
CA PRO A 360 -1.54 -2.08 15.32
C PRO A 360 -0.65 -1.08 14.57
N HIS A 361 -0.93 0.22 14.75
CA HIS A 361 0.00 1.25 14.29
C HIS A 361 1.35 1.09 14.99
N ALA A 362 2.44 1.31 14.27
CA ALA A 362 3.73 1.47 14.93
C ALA A 362 3.67 2.73 15.81
N SER A 363 4.05 2.58 17.07
CA SER A 363 4.26 3.71 17.97
C SER A 363 5.67 4.25 17.79
N GLY A 364 5.81 5.56 17.70
CA GLY A 364 7.10 6.24 17.79
C GLY A 364 7.77 6.01 19.14
#